data_02c4123a36ee2272203187ed3831cd6b
#
_entry.id   02c4123a36ee2272203187ed3831cd6b
#
_cell.length_a   1.000
_cell.length_b   1.000
_cell.length_c   1.000
_cell.angle_alpha   90.00
_cell.angle_beta   90.00
_cell.angle_gamma   90.00
#
_symmetry.space_group_name_H-M   'P 1'
#
loop_
_entity.id
_entity.type
_entity.pdbx_description
1 polymer ?
#
loop_
_entity_poly.entity_id
_entity_poly.type
_entity_poly.pdbx_seq_one_letter_code
_entity_poly.pdbx_strand_id
1 'polypeptide(L)'
;MVARTGPTKILVVDDDVRLRDLLTRYLGEQGFQVAALPDARDLDRKLQRDPPHLVVLDLMLPGEDGLAVCRRLRGAGEAVPIIMLTAKGEDVDRIVGLEMGADDYLGKPFNPRELVARIHAVLRRHGERPVPGAPAEEGAIPFG
;
A
#
# COMPACT_ATOMS: atom_id res chain seq x y z
N MET A 1 20.96 -11.76 5.55
CA MET A 1 19.85 -10.91 5.23
C MET A 1 20.20 -9.49 5.55
N VAL A 2 19.77 -8.63 4.80
CA VAL A 2 20.09 -7.23 4.98
C VAL A 2 18.94 -6.56 5.68
N ALA A 3 19.22 -5.96 6.80
CA ALA A 3 18.22 -5.20 7.49
C ALA A 3 17.89 -3.95 6.68
N ARG A 4 16.63 -3.60 6.70
CA ARG A 4 16.24 -2.34 6.10
C ARG A 4 16.89 -1.21 6.87
N THR A 5 17.56 -0.31 6.16
CA THR A 5 18.14 0.84 6.80
C THR A 5 17.14 1.97 6.75
N GLY A 6 16.99 2.68 7.87
CA GLY A 6 16.08 3.77 7.97
C GLY A 6 14.64 3.32 8.14
N PRO A 7 13.72 4.27 8.26
CA PRO A 7 12.31 3.95 8.50
C PRO A 7 11.64 3.39 7.27
N THR A 8 10.58 2.65 7.49
CA THR A 8 9.72 2.19 6.41
C THR A 8 8.96 3.37 5.83
N LYS A 9 8.96 3.48 4.52
CA LYS A 9 8.34 4.60 3.82
C LYS A 9 6.96 4.21 3.33
N ILE A 10 5.97 5.02 3.68
CA ILE A 10 4.59 4.83 3.25
C ILE A 10 4.18 6.04 2.41
N LEU A 11 3.59 5.78 1.26
CA LEU A 11 3.06 6.84 0.42
C LEU A 11 1.53 6.77 0.47
N VAL A 12 0.89 7.87 0.84
CA VAL A 12 -0.56 7.96 0.90
C VAL A 12 -1.04 8.79 -0.28
N VAL A 13 -1.93 8.22 -1.09
CA VAL A 13 -2.51 8.91 -2.25
C VAL A 13 -4.01 9.01 -2.02
N ASP A 14 -4.48 10.19 -1.66
CA ASP A 14 -5.88 10.43 -1.30
C ASP A 14 -6.16 11.92 -1.48
N ASP A 15 -7.30 12.26 -2.07
CA ASP A 15 -7.61 13.67 -2.30
C ASP A 15 -8.18 14.37 -1.08
N ASP A 16 -8.51 13.64 -0.02
CA ASP A 16 -9.04 14.24 1.20
C ASP A 16 -7.89 14.76 2.05
N VAL A 17 -7.78 16.09 2.15
CA VAL A 17 -6.67 16.71 2.87
C VAL A 17 -6.68 16.33 4.34
N ARG A 18 -7.86 16.19 4.93
CA ARG A 18 -7.96 15.85 6.36
C ARG A 18 -7.42 14.45 6.61
N LEU A 19 -7.74 13.52 5.73
CA LEU A 19 -7.27 12.16 5.86
C LEU A 19 -5.77 12.09 5.63
N ARG A 20 -5.26 12.81 4.61
CA ARG A 20 -3.82 12.86 4.40
C ARG A 20 -3.09 13.37 5.64
N ASP A 21 -3.61 14.45 6.24
CA ASP A 21 -2.96 15.03 7.42
C ASP A 21 -3.02 14.08 8.60
N LEU A 22 -4.18 13.45 8.80
CA LEU A 22 -4.33 12.48 9.89
C LEU A 22 -3.37 11.31 9.73
N LEU A 23 -3.30 10.74 8.52
CA LEU A 23 -2.46 9.59 8.30
C LEU A 23 -0.99 9.95 8.34
N THR A 24 -0.62 11.13 7.82
CA THR A 24 0.77 11.56 7.90
C THR A 24 1.22 11.64 9.35
N ARG A 25 0.39 12.22 10.20
CA ARG A 25 0.74 12.36 11.61
C ARG A 25 0.70 11.02 12.33
N TYR A 26 -0.40 10.27 12.14
CA TYR A 26 -0.57 9.04 12.90
C TYR A 26 0.47 7.99 12.51
N LEU A 27 0.67 7.79 11.22
CA LEU A 27 1.67 6.82 10.77
C LEU A 27 3.07 7.27 11.13
N GLY A 28 3.32 8.58 11.11
CA GLY A 28 4.61 9.09 11.56
C GLY A 28 4.87 8.76 13.03
N GLU A 29 3.84 8.86 13.86
CA GLU A 29 3.97 8.50 15.28
C GLU A 29 4.24 7.00 15.46
N GLN A 30 3.84 6.19 14.49
CA GLN A 30 4.07 4.75 14.54
C GLN A 30 5.44 4.37 13.98
N GLY A 31 6.25 5.34 13.62
CA GLY A 31 7.61 5.08 13.17
C GLY A 31 7.78 5.03 11.67
N PHE A 32 6.73 5.27 10.89
CA PHE A 32 6.85 5.30 9.43
C PHE A 32 7.28 6.67 8.95
N GLN A 33 7.96 6.69 7.81
CA GLN A 33 8.21 7.92 7.10
C GLN A 33 7.13 8.06 6.04
N VAL A 34 6.38 9.15 6.07
CA VAL A 34 5.17 9.27 5.27
C VAL A 34 5.29 10.40 4.27
N ALA A 35 4.94 10.15 3.02
CA ALA A 35 4.72 11.16 2.01
C ALA A 35 3.28 11.04 1.55
N ALA A 36 2.72 12.13 1.05
CA ALA A 36 1.32 12.14 0.66
C ALA A 36 1.14 12.91 -0.64
N LEU A 37 0.24 12.41 -1.48
CA LEU A 37 -0.11 13.03 -2.76
C LEU A 37 -1.63 13.17 -2.84
N PRO A 38 -2.14 14.24 -3.44
CA PRO A 38 -3.59 14.41 -3.55
C PRO A 38 -4.21 13.59 -4.69
N ASP A 39 -3.41 13.15 -5.64
CA ASP A 39 -3.89 12.37 -6.78
C ASP A 39 -2.71 11.61 -7.37
N ALA A 40 -2.93 10.98 -8.52
CA ALA A 40 -1.92 10.08 -9.10
C ALA A 40 -0.95 10.76 -10.07
N ARG A 41 -1.03 12.09 -10.24
CA ARG A 41 -0.22 12.75 -11.26
C ARG A 41 1.28 12.59 -11.05
N ASP A 42 1.73 12.67 -9.82
CA ASP A 42 3.15 12.56 -9.51
C ASP A 42 3.55 11.20 -8.98
N LEU A 43 2.63 10.24 -9.01
CA LEU A 43 2.87 8.94 -8.41
C LEU A 43 4.01 8.19 -9.09
N ASP A 44 4.02 8.16 -10.42
CA ASP A 44 5.04 7.41 -11.13
C ASP A 44 6.43 7.97 -10.86
N ARG A 45 6.54 9.30 -10.82
CA ARG A 45 7.82 9.93 -10.52
C ARG A 45 8.27 9.60 -9.11
N LYS A 46 7.33 9.60 -8.16
CA LYS A 46 7.64 9.28 -6.78
C LYS A 46 8.13 7.84 -6.66
N LEU A 47 7.46 6.92 -7.37
CA LEU A 47 7.88 5.52 -7.35
C LEU A 47 9.27 5.32 -7.92
N GLN A 48 9.66 6.13 -8.89
CA GLN A 48 10.96 6.00 -9.51
C GLN A 48 12.07 6.66 -8.69
N ARG A 49 11.78 7.83 -8.12
CA ARG A 49 12.82 8.64 -7.49
C ARG A 49 13.03 8.34 -6.02
N ASP A 50 11.95 8.03 -5.33
CA ASP A 50 12.02 7.81 -3.90
C ASP A 50 10.98 6.75 -3.55
N PRO A 51 11.22 5.51 -3.97
CA PRO A 51 10.19 4.47 -3.89
C PRO A 51 9.78 4.19 -2.46
N PRO A 52 8.47 4.18 -2.21
CA PRO A 52 7.97 3.77 -0.91
C PRO A 52 8.02 2.26 -0.77
N HIS A 53 7.89 1.79 0.45
CA HIS A 53 7.76 0.37 0.71
C HIS A 53 6.33 -0.10 0.53
N LEU A 54 5.36 0.82 0.61
CA LEU A 54 3.96 0.50 0.47
C LEU A 54 3.18 1.76 0.10
N VAL A 55 2.16 1.59 -0.72
CA VAL A 55 1.28 2.69 -1.13
C VAL A 55 -0.11 2.44 -0.55
N VAL A 56 -0.67 3.45 0.11
CA VAL A 56 -2.07 3.47 0.51
C VAL A 56 -2.78 4.32 -0.53
N LEU A 57 -3.71 3.73 -1.28
CA LEU A 57 -4.25 4.31 -2.49
C LEU A 57 -5.76 4.40 -2.41
N ASP A 58 -6.29 5.61 -2.47
CA ASP A 58 -7.74 5.81 -2.47
C ASP A 58 -8.32 5.33 -3.80
N LEU A 59 -9.42 4.58 -3.71
CA LEU A 59 -10.12 4.13 -4.90
C LEU A 59 -10.71 5.31 -5.68
N MET A 60 -11.23 6.31 -4.97
CA MET A 60 -11.96 7.41 -5.61
C MET A 60 -11.08 8.64 -5.73
N LEU A 61 -10.14 8.61 -6.67
CA LEU A 61 -9.27 9.75 -6.92
C LEU A 61 -9.78 10.56 -8.10
N PRO A 62 -9.56 11.88 -8.08
CA PRO A 62 -9.88 12.68 -9.26
C PRO A 62 -8.92 12.33 -10.40
N GLY A 63 -9.43 12.41 -11.61
CA GLY A 63 -8.63 12.07 -12.78
C GLY A 63 -8.56 10.57 -12.95
N GLU A 64 -7.42 9.98 -12.66
CA GLU A 64 -7.24 8.54 -12.77
C GLU A 64 -7.60 7.89 -11.44
N ASP A 65 -8.65 7.06 -11.41
CA ASP A 65 -9.10 6.45 -10.17
C ASP A 65 -8.14 5.36 -9.70
N GLY A 66 -8.35 4.91 -8.46
CA GLY A 66 -7.42 3.97 -7.83
C GLY A 66 -7.33 2.62 -8.52
N LEU A 67 -8.45 2.11 -9.05
CA LEU A 67 -8.40 0.84 -9.78
C LEU A 67 -7.59 0.96 -11.05
N ALA A 68 -7.78 2.06 -11.78
CA ALA A 68 -7.03 2.29 -13.01
C ALA A 68 -5.54 2.42 -12.70
N VAL A 69 -5.20 3.13 -11.63
CA VAL A 69 -3.81 3.29 -11.21
C VAL A 69 -3.20 1.93 -10.90
N CYS A 70 -3.89 1.12 -10.11
CA CYS A 70 -3.37 -0.17 -9.69
C CYS A 70 -3.15 -1.06 -10.91
N ARG A 71 -4.13 -1.14 -11.82
CA ARG A 71 -3.99 -1.95 -13.01
C ARG A 71 -2.83 -1.48 -13.87
N ARG A 72 -2.69 -0.17 -14.03
CA ARG A 72 -1.61 0.39 -14.83
C ARG A 72 -0.24 0.05 -14.24
N LEU A 73 -0.10 0.20 -12.92
CA LEU A 73 1.16 -0.10 -12.27
C LEU A 73 1.52 -1.58 -12.40
N ARG A 74 0.56 -2.46 -12.17
CA ARG A 74 0.83 -3.90 -12.27
C ARG A 74 1.14 -4.28 -13.71
N GLY A 75 0.45 -3.69 -14.67
CA GLY A 75 0.73 -3.95 -16.07
C GLY A 75 2.12 -3.49 -16.49
N ALA A 76 2.66 -2.49 -15.82
CA ALA A 76 4.01 -2.00 -16.11
C ALA A 76 5.07 -2.75 -15.31
N GLY A 77 4.70 -3.76 -14.54
CA GLY A 77 5.65 -4.53 -13.76
C GLY A 77 5.98 -3.95 -12.40
N GLU A 78 5.25 -2.93 -11.97
CA GLU A 78 5.48 -2.34 -10.66
C GLU A 78 4.90 -3.25 -9.58
N ALA A 79 5.72 -3.71 -8.67
CA ALA A 79 5.32 -4.68 -7.66
C ALA A 79 5.15 -4.08 -6.26
N VAL A 80 5.18 -2.76 -6.13
CA VAL A 80 5.06 -2.13 -4.81
C VAL A 80 3.76 -2.58 -4.14
N PRO A 81 3.81 -2.95 -2.86
CA PRO A 81 2.59 -3.31 -2.14
C PRO A 81 1.58 -2.17 -2.12
N ILE A 82 0.32 -2.49 -2.34
CA ILE A 82 -0.76 -1.50 -2.38
C ILE A 82 -1.89 -1.93 -1.46
N ILE A 83 -2.29 -1.03 -0.56
CA ILE A 83 -3.53 -1.17 0.20
C ILE A 83 -4.52 -0.17 -0.37
N MET A 84 -5.66 -0.66 -0.83
CA MET A 84 -6.67 0.18 -1.44
C MET A 84 -7.66 0.66 -0.38
N LEU A 85 -7.98 1.95 -0.39
CA LEU A 85 -9.03 2.48 0.47
C LEU A 85 -10.30 2.65 -0.34
N THR A 86 -11.42 2.21 0.19
CA THR A 86 -12.67 2.23 -0.55
C THR A 86 -13.82 2.67 0.33
N ALA A 87 -14.95 3.00 -0.27
CA ALA A 87 -16.14 3.32 0.48
C ALA A 87 -16.63 2.10 1.23
N LYS A 88 -17.13 2.31 2.44
CA LYS A 88 -17.61 1.22 3.25
C LYS A 88 -18.74 0.49 2.55
N GLY A 89 -18.72 -0.82 2.59
CA GLY A 89 -19.79 -1.63 2.02
C GLY A 89 -19.64 -1.96 0.55
N GLU A 90 -18.55 -1.57 -0.07
CA GLU A 90 -18.37 -1.79 -1.50
C GLU A 90 -17.66 -3.12 -1.73
N ASP A 91 -18.35 -4.23 -1.54
CA ASP A 91 -17.75 -5.55 -1.69
C ASP A 91 -17.31 -5.82 -3.12
N VAL A 92 -18.09 -5.35 -4.09
CA VAL A 92 -17.74 -5.55 -5.49
C VAL A 92 -16.42 -4.85 -5.78
N ASP A 93 -16.25 -3.63 -5.29
CA ASP A 93 -15.00 -2.89 -5.49
C ASP A 93 -13.84 -3.59 -4.83
N ARG A 94 -14.06 -4.21 -3.68
CA ARG A 94 -13.00 -4.95 -3.00
C ARG A 94 -12.53 -6.11 -3.84
N ILE A 95 -13.47 -6.89 -4.39
CA ILE A 95 -13.13 -8.04 -5.22
C ILE A 95 -12.36 -7.58 -6.46
N VAL A 96 -12.86 -6.55 -7.12
CA VAL A 96 -12.22 -6.04 -8.34
C VAL A 96 -10.83 -5.50 -8.02
N GLY A 97 -10.68 -4.80 -6.89
CA GLY A 97 -9.38 -4.27 -6.50
C GLY A 97 -8.35 -5.35 -6.28
N LEU A 98 -8.73 -6.43 -5.62
CA LEU A 98 -7.81 -7.55 -5.42
C LEU A 98 -7.47 -8.23 -6.73
N GLU A 99 -8.45 -8.35 -7.64
CA GLU A 99 -8.18 -8.92 -8.95
C GLU A 99 -7.26 -8.03 -9.78
N MET A 100 -7.27 -6.71 -9.53
CA MET A 100 -6.38 -5.78 -10.24
C MET A 100 -4.99 -5.73 -9.63
N GLY A 101 -4.75 -6.47 -8.56
CA GLY A 101 -3.42 -6.58 -8.01
C GLY A 101 -3.15 -5.83 -6.71
N ALA A 102 -4.18 -5.32 -6.05
CA ALA A 102 -4.00 -4.74 -4.72
C ALA A 102 -3.70 -5.85 -3.72
N ASP A 103 -2.91 -5.53 -2.72
CA ASP A 103 -2.51 -6.51 -1.71
C ASP A 103 -3.48 -6.59 -0.56
N ASP A 104 -4.25 -5.54 -0.33
CA ASP A 104 -5.25 -5.52 0.71
C ASP A 104 -6.23 -4.39 0.43
N TYR A 105 -7.28 -4.34 1.22
CA TYR A 105 -8.39 -3.44 0.99
C TYR A 105 -8.94 -3.01 2.33
N LEU A 106 -9.26 -1.75 2.49
CA LEU A 106 -9.76 -1.22 3.77
C LEU A 106 -10.88 -0.24 3.49
N GLY A 107 -12.04 -0.47 4.10
CA GLY A 107 -13.21 0.38 3.91
C GLY A 107 -13.18 1.62 4.76
N LYS A 108 -13.56 2.75 4.18
CA LYS A 108 -13.74 4.01 4.90
C LYS A 108 -15.14 4.07 5.47
N PRO A 109 -15.31 4.62 6.65
CA PRO A 109 -14.30 5.10 7.57
C PRO A 109 -13.62 3.93 8.28
N PHE A 110 -12.38 4.11 8.66
CA PHE A 110 -11.63 3.05 9.32
C PHE A 110 -10.90 3.61 10.53
N ASN A 111 -10.52 2.71 11.42
CA ASN A 111 -9.68 3.07 12.54
C ASN A 111 -8.22 3.09 12.06
N PRO A 112 -7.48 4.18 12.25
CA PRO A 112 -6.09 4.21 11.80
C PRO A 112 -5.23 3.06 12.34
N ARG A 113 -5.58 2.53 13.50
CA ARG A 113 -4.85 1.36 14.03
C ARG A 113 -5.04 0.14 13.14
N GLU A 114 -6.22 0.00 12.53
CA GLU A 114 -6.45 -1.09 11.60
C GLU A 114 -5.57 -0.96 10.38
N LEU A 115 -5.41 0.27 9.88
CA LEU A 115 -4.53 0.49 8.74
C LEU A 115 -3.09 0.09 9.10
N VAL A 116 -2.62 0.48 10.29
CA VAL A 116 -1.27 0.10 10.71
C VAL A 116 -1.11 -1.41 10.77
N ALA A 117 -2.10 -2.10 11.32
CA ALA A 117 -2.04 -3.56 11.39
C ALA A 117 -1.97 -4.19 9.99
N ARG A 118 -2.73 -3.65 9.04
CA ARG A 118 -2.71 -4.17 7.68
C ARG A 118 -1.41 -3.85 6.97
N ILE A 119 -0.84 -2.66 7.21
CA ILE A 119 0.47 -2.31 6.67
C ILE A 119 1.50 -3.33 7.13
N HIS A 120 1.55 -3.61 8.43
CA HIS A 120 2.50 -4.59 8.94
C HIS A 120 2.27 -5.97 8.34
N ALA A 121 1.00 -6.38 8.21
CA ALA A 121 0.69 -7.69 7.65
C ALA A 121 1.13 -7.80 6.20
N VAL A 122 0.86 -6.77 5.40
CA VAL A 122 1.24 -6.78 3.99
C VAL A 122 2.75 -6.78 3.84
N LEU A 123 3.44 -5.92 4.60
CA LEU A 123 4.89 -5.86 4.52
C LEU A 123 5.54 -7.15 4.96
N ARG A 124 4.98 -7.81 5.98
CA ARG A 124 5.51 -9.08 6.43
C ARG A 124 5.37 -10.14 5.34
N ARG A 125 4.22 -10.21 4.68
CA ARG A 125 4.03 -11.17 3.60
C ARG A 125 5.01 -10.94 2.46
N HIS A 126 5.26 -9.67 2.12
CA HIS A 126 6.24 -9.36 1.07
C HIS A 126 7.65 -9.71 1.50
N GLY A 127 7.98 -9.44 2.76
CA GLY A 127 9.30 -9.76 3.28
C GLY A 127 9.56 -11.24 3.37
N GLU A 128 8.50 -12.06 3.51
CA GLU A 128 8.63 -13.50 3.61
C GLU A 128 8.56 -14.19 2.25
N ARG A 129 8.32 -13.42 1.19
CA ARG A 129 8.22 -14.00 -0.13
C ARG A 129 9.56 -14.62 -0.51
N PRO A 130 9.58 -15.85 -1.00
CA PRO A 130 10.84 -16.47 -1.36
C PRO A 130 11.54 -15.69 -2.45
N VAL A 131 12.87 -15.62 -2.33
CA VAL A 131 13.68 -15.02 -3.36
C VAL A 131 14.08 -16.13 -4.32
N PRO A 132 14.16 -15.86 -5.63
CA PRO A 132 14.61 -16.89 -6.55
C PRO A 132 15.95 -17.45 -6.11
N GLY A 133 16.02 -18.76 -6.01
CA GLY A 133 17.22 -19.46 -5.56
C GLY A 133 17.39 -19.58 -4.07
N ALA A 134 16.55 -18.94 -3.27
CA ALA A 134 16.62 -19.07 -1.83
C ALA A 134 15.99 -20.37 -1.38
N PRO A 135 16.46 -20.96 -0.30
CA PRO A 135 15.78 -22.15 0.22
C PRO A 135 14.40 -21.77 0.69
N ALA A 136 13.53 -22.71 0.55
CA ALA A 136 12.23 -22.48 1.11
C ALA A 136 12.37 -22.30 2.58
N GLU A 137 11.78 -21.42 3.10
CA GLU A 137 11.97 -21.18 4.34
C GLU A 137 11.31 -21.98 5.00
N GLU A 138 11.78 -22.66 5.09
CA GLU A 138 11.28 -23.33 5.69
C GLU A 138 10.57 -22.74 6.51
N GLY A 139 10.51 -22.45 6.73
CA GLY A 139 9.86 -22.08 7.55
C GLY A 139 8.84 -21.45 7.31
N ALA A 140 8.93 -21.32 6.82
CA ALA A 140 7.99 -20.69 6.78
C ALA A 140 6.81 -21.33 6.67
N ILE A 141 6.92 -21.82 6.78
CA ILE A 141 6.13 -22.09 6.74
C ILE A 141 5.32 -22.15 7.07
N PRO A 142 4.86 -22.23 7.09
CA PRO A 142 4.07 -22.08 7.07
C PRO A 142 3.10 -21.80 7.36
N PHE A 143 2.89 -21.79 7.42
CA PHE A 143 2.16 -21.59 7.72
C PHE A 143 1.71 -21.21 7.39
N GLY A 144 1.83 -21.23 7.06
CA GLY A 144 1.48 -21.15 6.61
C GLY A 144 0.99 -20.65 6.54
#